data_7255109204c5713dca03519b07bb568c
#
_entry.id   7255109204c5713dca03519b07bb568c
#
_cell.length_a   1.000
_cell.length_b   1.000
_cell.length_c   1.000
_cell.angle_alpha   90.00
_cell.angle_beta   90.00
_cell.angle_gamma   90.00
#
_symmetry.space_group_name_H-M   'P 1'
#
loop_
_entity.id
_entity.type
_entity.pdbx_description
1 polymer ?
#
loop_
_entity_poly.entity_id
_entity_poly.type
_entity_poly.pdbx_seq_one_letter_code
_entity_poly.pdbx_strand_id
1 'polypeptide(L)'
;GYFVTLLYFWLPTPEQAIERVATRVSEGGHNIPSDVIRRRYANGIRNLTTLYTPICDYWTIYDNSAADGIHKVAWGVKDEIKEIVDPLSYQKIVDYERD
;
A
#
# COMPACT_ATOMS: atom_id res chain seq x y z
N GLY A 1 14.38 6.91 -22.19
CA GLY A 1 13.98 6.85 -20.82
C GLY A 1 13.44 5.50 -20.42
N TYR A 2 13.20 5.35 -19.15
CA TYR A 2 12.65 4.13 -18.59
C TYR A 2 11.16 4.29 -18.32
N PHE A 3 10.42 3.19 -18.51
CA PHE A 3 9.02 3.13 -18.11
C PHE A 3 8.95 2.55 -16.70
N VAL A 4 8.43 3.34 -15.77
CA VAL A 4 8.37 2.97 -14.35
C VAL A 4 6.94 2.58 -13.98
N THR A 5 6.77 1.35 -13.52
CA THR A 5 5.48 0.83 -13.05
C THR A 5 5.57 0.60 -11.54
N LEU A 6 4.60 1.15 -10.80
CA LEU A 6 4.48 0.93 -9.37
C LEU A 6 3.28 0.03 -9.09
N LEU A 7 3.50 -1.05 -8.35
CA LEU A 7 2.46 -1.89 -7.80
C LEU A 7 2.50 -1.78 -6.29
N TYR A 8 1.48 -1.18 -5.68
CA TYR A 8 1.41 -0.98 -4.24
C TYR A 8 0.37 -1.93 -3.64
N PHE A 9 0.82 -2.80 -2.73
CA PHE A 9 -0.03 -3.77 -2.05
C PHE A 9 -0.39 -3.22 -0.68
N TRP A 10 -1.60 -2.69 -0.56
CA TRP A 10 -2.08 -2.01 0.62
C TRP A 10 -2.78 -2.97 1.57
N LEU A 11 -2.62 -2.73 2.87
CA LEU A 11 -3.39 -3.38 3.94
C LEU A 11 -4.16 -2.29 4.68
N PRO A 12 -5.44 -2.53 5.06
CA PRO A 12 -6.27 -1.50 5.67
C PRO A 12 -5.76 -0.97 7.01
N THR A 13 -5.00 -1.76 7.77
CA THR A 13 -4.50 -1.35 9.09
C THR A 13 -3.04 -1.76 9.28
N PRO A 14 -2.28 -1.01 10.12
CA PRO A 14 -0.92 -1.43 10.47
C PRO A 14 -0.91 -2.74 11.28
N GLU A 15 -1.98 -3.05 12.01
CA GLU A 15 -2.13 -4.30 12.75
C GLU A 15 -2.05 -5.51 11.81
N GLN A 16 -2.66 -5.42 10.64
CA GLN A 16 -2.57 -6.50 9.64
C GLN A 16 -1.14 -6.67 9.13
N ALA A 17 -0.40 -5.57 8.96
CA ALA A 17 1.01 -5.64 8.58
C ALA A 17 1.83 -6.34 9.67
N ILE A 18 1.55 -6.06 10.94
CA ILE A 18 2.21 -6.72 12.07
C ILE A 18 1.91 -8.22 12.08
N GLU A 19 0.66 -8.61 11.84
CA GLU A 19 0.26 -10.01 11.76
C GLU A 19 0.97 -10.75 10.63
N ARG A 20 1.15 -10.09 9.47
CA ARG A 20 1.86 -10.70 8.34
C ARG A 20 3.31 -10.97 8.68
N VAL A 21 3.98 -10.04 9.39
CA VAL A 21 5.35 -10.25 9.84
C VAL A 21 5.40 -11.38 10.87
N ALA A 22 4.47 -11.43 11.82
CA ALA A 22 4.40 -12.50 12.82
C ALA A 22 4.26 -13.88 12.15
N THR A 23 3.43 -13.96 11.12
CA THR A 23 3.28 -15.20 10.35
C THR A 23 4.58 -15.62 9.68
N ARG A 24 5.31 -14.65 9.07
CA ARG A 24 6.60 -14.95 8.44
C ARG A 24 7.64 -15.41 9.46
N VAL A 25 7.62 -14.82 10.67
CA VAL A 25 8.52 -15.24 11.74
C VAL A 25 8.25 -16.69 12.13
N SER A 26 6.98 -17.07 12.26
CA SER A 26 6.61 -18.45 12.59
C SER A 26 7.03 -19.43 11.49
N GLU A 27 7.21 -18.95 10.26
CA GLU A 27 7.65 -19.75 9.12
C GLU A 27 9.16 -19.66 8.88
N GLY A 28 9.91 -19.08 9.82
CA GLY A 28 11.36 -18.98 9.75
C GLY A 28 11.91 -17.64 9.26
N GLY A 29 11.07 -16.62 9.14
CA GLY A 29 11.52 -15.28 8.75
C GLY A 29 12.11 -14.50 9.92
N HIS A 30 12.64 -13.30 9.60
CA HIS A 30 13.23 -12.42 10.61
C HIS A 30 12.18 -11.62 11.34
N ASN A 31 12.36 -11.48 12.65
CA ASN A 31 11.49 -10.64 13.47
C ASN A 31 11.77 -9.15 13.23
N ILE A 32 10.71 -8.35 13.11
CA ILE A 32 10.79 -6.90 12.99
C ILE A 32 9.96 -6.30 14.12
N PRO A 33 10.52 -5.35 14.92
CA PRO A 33 9.76 -4.72 15.99
C PRO A 33 8.48 -4.03 15.49
N SER A 34 7.40 -4.10 16.26
CA SER A 34 6.09 -3.57 15.87
C SER A 34 6.13 -2.06 15.57
N ASP A 35 6.92 -1.29 16.33
CA ASP A 35 7.05 0.15 16.09
C ASP A 35 7.69 0.45 14.74
N VAL A 36 8.63 -0.38 14.30
CA VAL A 36 9.26 -0.26 12.96
C VAL A 36 8.22 -0.56 11.88
N ILE A 37 7.42 -1.61 12.06
CA ILE A 37 6.38 -1.98 11.10
C ILE A 37 5.37 -0.84 10.96
N ARG A 38 4.92 -0.28 12.09
CA ARG A 38 3.96 0.84 12.08
C ARG A 38 4.53 2.06 11.37
N ARG A 39 5.78 2.39 11.60
CA ARG A 39 6.44 3.51 10.95
C ARG A 39 6.55 3.31 9.45
N ARG A 40 6.96 2.11 9.02
CA ARG A 40 7.06 1.77 7.58
C ARG A 40 5.70 1.80 6.91
N TYR A 41 4.66 1.34 7.59
CA TYR A 41 3.29 1.38 7.09
C TYR A 41 2.85 2.82 6.84
N ALA A 42 3.03 3.69 7.83
CA ALA A 42 2.64 5.10 7.72
C ALA A 42 3.42 5.82 6.62
N ASN A 43 4.74 5.62 6.59
CA ASN A 43 5.59 6.24 5.57
C ASN A 43 5.26 5.75 4.17
N GLY A 44 4.94 4.48 4.02
CA GLY A 44 4.56 3.91 2.73
C GLY A 44 3.33 4.58 2.14
N ILE A 45 2.30 4.77 2.96
CA ILE A 45 1.06 5.44 2.51
C ILE A 45 1.32 6.91 2.21
N ARG A 46 2.03 7.62 3.08
CA ARG A 46 2.33 9.04 2.86
C ARG A 46 3.14 9.25 1.59
N ASN A 47 4.11 8.40 1.35
CA ASN A 47 4.99 8.54 0.19
C ASN A 47 4.33 8.08 -1.11
N LEU A 48 3.28 7.28 -1.02
CA LEU A 48 2.60 6.76 -2.20
C LEU A 48 2.16 7.87 -3.15
N THR A 49 1.42 8.85 -2.65
CA THR A 49 0.90 9.94 -3.49
C THR A 49 1.86 11.12 -3.60
N THR A 50 2.70 11.36 -2.59
CA THR A 50 3.58 12.52 -2.59
C THR A 50 4.89 12.30 -3.35
N LEU A 51 5.44 11.08 -3.31
CA LEU A 51 6.74 10.79 -3.91
C LEU A 51 6.65 9.82 -5.09
N TYR A 52 5.83 8.78 -4.99
CA TYR A 52 5.89 7.67 -5.94
C TYR A 52 4.99 7.86 -7.15
N THR A 53 3.71 8.20 -6.96
CA THR A 53 2.80 8.30 -8.09
C THR A 53 3.19 9.40 -9.07
N PRO A 54 3.72 10.56 -8.64
CA PRO A 54 4.11 11.60 -9.61
C PRO A 54 5.27 11.20 -10.52
N ILE A 55 6.14 10.30 -10.09
CA ILE A 55 7.31 9.89 -10.88
C ILE A 55 7.10 8.60 -11.65
N CYS A 56 6.01 7.87 -11.38
CA CYS A 56 5.72 6.60 -12.06
C CYS A 56 4.95 6.86 -13.34
N ASP A 57 5.30 6.13 -14.40
CA ASP A 57 4.53 6.20 -15.64
C ASP A 57 3.16 5.55 -15.49
N TYR A 58 3.09 4.50 -14.66
CA TYR A 58 1.85 3.78 -14.37
C TYR A 58 1.90 3.27 -12.94
N TRP A 59 0.77 3.38 -12.21
CA TRP A 59 0.67 2.87 -10.86
C TRP A 59 -0.68 2.21 -10.62
N THR A 60 -0.68 1.19 -9.75
CA THR A 60 -1.90 0.50 -9.32
C THR A 60 -1.79 0.21 -7.83
N ILE A 61 -2.88 0.46 -7.11
CA ILE A 61 -3.02 0.13 -5.69
C ILE A 61 -3.92 -1.10 -5.58
N TYR A 62 -3.45 -2.10 -4.86
CA TYR A 62 -4.20 -3.33 -4.59
C TYR A 62 -4.46 -3.46 -3.09
N ASP A 63 -5.67 -3.92 -2.75
CA ASP A 63 -5.99 -4.37 -1.38
C ASP A 63 -5.54 -5.83 -1.26
N ASN A 64 -4.59 -6.08 -0.36
CA ASN A 64 -4.00 -7.41 -0.14
C ASN A 64 -4.50 -8.02 1.18
N SER A 65 -5.66 -7.59 1.68
CA SER A 65 -6.19 -8.07 2.96
C SER A 65 -7.11 -9.28 2.84
N ALA A 66 -7.70 -9.52 1.68
CA ALA A 66 -8.68 -10.59 1.50
C ALA A 66 -8.02 -11.96 1.39
N ALA A 67 -8.66 -12.98 1.95
CA ALA A 67 -8.16 -14.35 1.90
C ALA A 67 -8.25 -14.95 0.48
N ASP A 68 -9.17 -14.44 -0.35
CA ASP A 68 -9.39 -14.93 -1.70
C ASP A 68 -8.50 -14.27 -2.76
N GLY A 69 -7.58 -13.40 -2.35
CA GLY A 69 -6.62 -12.78 -3.26
C GLY A 69 -6.55 -11.27 -3.15
N ILE A 70 -5.90 -10.65 -4.13
CA ILE A 70 -5.76 -9.19 -4.16
C ILE A 70 -6.88 -8.58 -5.01
N HIS A 71 -7.33 -7.39 -4.60
CA HIS A 71 -8.38 -6.64 -5.28
C HIS A 71 -7.87 -5.25 -5.64
N LYS A 72 -8.13 -4.81 -6.86
CA LYS A 72 -7.70 -3.49 -7.32
C LYS A 72 -8.50 -2.40 -6.58
N VAL A 73 -7.78 -1.39 -6.08
CA VAL A 73 -8.39 -0.23 -5.41
C VAL A 73 -8.47 0.96 -6.36
N ALA A 74 -7.36 1.30 -7.01
CA ALA A 74 -7.29 2.42 -7.94
C ALA A 74 -6.06 2.28 -8.82
N TRP A 75 -6.06 2.98 -9.95
CA TRP A 75 -4.88 3.02 -10.82
C TRP A 75 -4.82 4.38 -11.53
N GLY A 76 -3.64 4.70 -12.02
CA GLY A 76 -3.44 5.95 -12.72
C GLY A 76 -2.11 6.01 -13.44
N VAL A 77 -1.85 7.19 -14.01
CA VAL A 77 -0.64 7.50 -14.78
C VAL A 77 -0.08 8.80 -14.22
N LYS A 78 1.13 8.74 -13.69
CA LYS A 78 1.79 9.88 -13.03
C LYS A 78 0.89 10.42 -11.91
N ASP A 79 0.59 11.71 -11.90
CA ASP A 79 -0.25 12.35 -10.88
C ASP A 79 -1.74 12.32 -11.23
N GLU A 80 -2.13 11.63 -12.31
CA GLU A 80 -3.50 11.56 -12.77
C GLU A 80 -4.16 10.23 -12.41
N ILE A 81 -5.24 10.30 -11.62
CA ILE A 81 -6.03 9.12 -11.26
C ILE A 81 -6.94 8.80 -12.45
N LYS A 82 -6.83 7.58 -12.98
CA LYS A 82 -7.65 7.14 -14.11
C LYS A 82 -8.95 6.48 -13.66
N GLU A 83 -8.89 5.66 -12.60
CA GLU A 83 -10.08 4.97 -12.11
C GLU A 83 -9.92 4.64 -10.63
N ILE A 84 -10.99 4.85 -9.86
CA ILE A 84 -11.11 4.37 -8.48
C ILE A 84 -12.09 3.20 -8.50
N VAL A 85 -11.56 1.99 -8.35
CA VAL A 85 -12.36 0.75 -8.42
C VAL A 85 -13.07 0.51 -7.09
N ASP A 86 -12.39 0.80 -5.96
CA ASP A 86 -12.93 0.62 -4.63
C ASP A 86 -12.86 1.97 -3.88
N PRO A 87 -13.92 2.79 -3.97
CA PRO A 87 -13.90 4.12 -3.35
C PRO A 87 -13.74 4.11 -1.83
N LEU A 88 -14.28 3.10 -1.14
CA LEU A 88 -14.19 3.02 0.31
C LEU A 88 -12.75 2.79 0.75
N SER A 89 -12.04 1.87 0.11
CA SER A 89 -10.63 1.61 0.39
C SER A 89 -9.77 2.80 0.03
N TYR A 90 -10.03 3.42 -1.11
CA TYR A 90 -9.29 4.61 -1.55
C TYR A 90 -9.45 5.75 -0.54
N GLN A 91 -10.66 5.95 -0.02
CA GLN A 91 -10.92 6.99 0.97
C GLN A 91 -10.13 6.73 2.27
N LYS A 92 -10.01 5.47 2.70
CA LYS A 92 -9.20 5.12 3.86
C LYS A 92 -7.73 5.50 3.66
N ILE A 93 -7.21 5.29 2.47
CA ILE A 93 -5.82 5.67 2.14
C ILE A 93 -5.64 7.18 2.22
N VAL A 94 -6.55 7.95 1.62
CA VAL A 94 -6.51 9.40 1.63
C VAL A 94 -6.62 9.95 3.05
N ASP A 95 -7.54 9.40 3.85
CA ASP A 95 -7.75 9.82 5.24
C ASP A 95 -6.52 9.54 6.09
N TYR A 96 -5.86 8.42 5.87
CA TYR A 96 -4.64 8.07 6.60
C TYR A 96 -3.50 9.05 6.32
N GLU A 97 -3.39 9.52 5.08
CA GLU A 97 -2.36 10.49 4.70
C GLU A 97 -2.52 11.84 5.38
N ARG A 98 -3.75 12.22 5.69
CA ARG A 98 -4.05 13.51 6.34
C ARG A 98 -3.66 13.53 7.82
N ASP A 99 -3.60 12.39 8.46
CA ASP A 99 -3.21 12.25 9.86
C ASP A 99 -1.67 12.12 9.98
#